data_2d549f7ba9b1a38daca4e9ed2704d85c
#
_entry.id   2d549f7ba9b1a38daca4e9ed2704d85c
#
_cell.length_a   1.000
_cell.length_b   1.000
_cell.length_c   1.000
_cell.angle_alpha   90.00
_cell.angle_beta   90.00
_cell.angle_gamma   90.00
#
_symmetry.space_group_name_H-M   'P 1'
#
loop_
_entity.id
_entity.type
_entity.pdbx_description
1 polymer ?
#
loop_
_entity_poly.entity_id
_entity_poly.type
_entity_poly.pdbx_seq_one_letter_code
_entity_poly.pdbx_strand_id
1 'polypeptide(L)'
;MKIYVTGLLVLGASYFISAQTGSPRNDTIRISLKDAWQRAEENSRHIKMNTISVDIAEAEVKDTKRERLPEIQVKGSVEKASNIPIYENGIFSKPSQHEVIHTLYRVGADFYLNIYNGNKLNLKIKENQTLQKVKEIQKDQAVSDIHYKTATLYLELQKTFIFRDLIKQDIKDQEVQLKEIKSLYKNGVVLKSDVLRVELELSKRKMTLVTIENDILIAMQKLNIILGVPDEQIVIPEAPANQWDANTTYAEYLKLALEHSFDYHVSEQNTELSKLKLKQVKANVSPKIGMYGEFYYANPQIFLYPYNPYWYSLGIVGLKASFSISSLYHNTHKVKAAKLEFEKEEEAHKDTEDKVRQQVKEAYLRYQEALEQIKVAETNVAQAKENARIIKNTYFNQTSLITELLDADIQLLQTKFELEAAKIMAQNNYYLLQNITGIL
;
A
#
# COMPACT_ATOMS: atom_id res chain seq x y z
N MET A 1 -66.07 3.48 -26.22
CA MET A 1 -64.73 4.03 -26.20
C MET A 1 -63.76 2.90 -26.44
N LYS A 2 -63.19 2.79 -27.65
CA LYS A 2 -62.43 1.63 -28.14
C LYS A 2 -60.99 1.69 -27.64
N ILE A 3 -60.54 0.64 -26.97
CA ILE A 3 -59.16 0.45 -26.52
C ILE A 3 -58.45 -0.33 -27.64
N TYR A 4 -57.41 0.26 -28.24
CA TYR A 4 -56.51 -0.42 -29.17
C TYR A 4 -55.34 -1.00 -28.38
N VAL A 5 -55.23 -2.33 -28.41
CA VAL A 5 -54.03 -3.06 -27.92
C VAL A 5 -53.11 -3.23 -29.12
N THR A 6 -52.00 -2.59 -29.12
CA THR A 6 -50.91 -2.79 -30.10
C THR A 6 -49.91 -3.79 -29.55
N GLY A 7 -49.88 -4.99 -30.11
CA GLY A 7 -48.92 -6.02 -29.80
C GLY A 7 -47.54 -5.70 -30.37
N LEU A 8 -46.54 -5.72 -29.54
CA LEU A 8 -45.11 -5.56 -29.90
C LEU A 8 -44.52 -6.97 -30.15
N LEU A 9 -44.24 -7.27 -31.41
CA LEU A 9 -43.53 -8.48 -31.83
C LEU A 9 -42.05 -8.27 -31.55
N VAL A 10 -41.49 -8.97 -30.52
CA VAL A 10 -40.04 -9.02 -30.24
C VAL A 10 -39.45 -10.14 -31.08
N LEU A 11 -38.74 -9.76 -32.14
CA LEU A 11 -37.87 -10.67 -32.91
C LEU A 11 -36.60 -10.93 -32.10
N GLY A 12 -36.50 -12.14 -31.52
CA GLY A 12 -35.32 -12.64 -30.87
C GLY A 12 -34.19 -12.92 -31.87
N ALA A 13 -33.23 -12.06 -31.99
CA ALA A 13 -31.98 -12.35 -32.67
C ALA A 13 -31.08 -13.14 -31.72
N SER A 14 -31.00 -14.46 -31.93
CA SER A 14 -30.05 -15.32 -31.23
C SER A 14 -28.63 -15.04 -31.73
N TYR A 15 -27.88 -14.25 -31.00
CA TYR A 15 -26.44 -14.15 -31.20
C TYR A 15 -25.76 -15.41 -30.66
N PHE A 16 -25.36 -16.31 -31.57
CA PHE A 16 -24.39 -17.36 -31.25
C PHE A 16 -23.05 -16.68 -30.97
N ILE A 17 -22.72 -16.46 -29.67
CA ILE A 17 -21.38 -16.20 -29.24
C ILE A 17 -20.62 -17.50 -29.38
N SER A 18 -19.88 -17.66 -30.46
CA SER A 18 -18.82 -18.66 -30.57
C SER A 18 -17.77 -18.31 -29.53
N ALA A 19 -17.86 -18.96 -28.36
CA ALA A 19 -16.75 -19.01 -27.45
C ALA A 19 -15.62 -19.76 -28.17
N GLN A 20 -14.68 -19.04 -28.76
CA GLN A 20 -13.39 -19.59 -29.14
C GLN A 20 -12.70 -19.99 -27.83
N THR A 21 -12.83 -21.26 -27.46
CA THR A 21 -11.93 -21.92 -26.52
C THR A 21 -10.57 -22.03 -27.21
N GLY A 22 -9.85 -20.91 -27.30
CA GLY A 22 -8.45 -20.93 -27.58
C GLY A 22 -7.80 -21.65 -26.40
N SER A 23 -7.24 -22.84 -26.64
CA SER A 23 -6.28 -23.43 -25.71
C SER A 23 -5.29 -22.34 -25.32
N PRO A 24 -4.95 -22.15 -24.05
CA PRO A 24 -3.90 -21.22 -23.70
C PRO A 24 -2.64 -21.69 -24.39
N ARG A 25 -2.21 -20.97 -25.42
CA ARG A 25 -0.85 -21.10 -25.93
C ARG A 25 0.02 -20.76 -24.73
N ASN A 26 0.76 -21.75 -24.23
CA ASN A 26 1.85 -21.54 -23.27
C ASN A 26 2.97 -20.79 -23.99
N ASP A 27 2.70 -19.56 -24.45
CA ASP A 27 3.72 -18.70 -25.01
C ASP A 27 4.63 -18.28 -23.85
N THR A 28 5.87 -18.73 -23.91
CA THR A 28 6.89 -18.35 -22.92
C THR A 28 7.14 -16.85 -23.02
N ILE A 29 6.91 -16.13 -21.93
CA ILE A 29 7.18 -14.69 -21.83
C ILE A 29 8.57 -14.50 -21.24
N ARG A 30 9.46 -13.89 -22.01
CA ARG A 30 10.71 -13.34 -21.44
C ARG A 30 10.43 -11.93 -20.96
N ILE A 31 10.84 -11.61 -19.75
CA ILE A 31 10.53 -10.34 -19.12
C ILE A 31 11.76 -9.73 -18.46
N SER A 32 11.99 -8.44 -18.72
CA SER A 32 12.98 -7.67 -17.97
C SER A 32 12.44 -7.25 -16.62
N LEU A 33 13.30 -6.90 -15.67
CA LEU A 33 12.85 -6.39 -14.36
C LEU A 33 12.03 -5.10 -14.50
N LYS A 34 12.39 -4.23 -15.44
CA LYS A 34 11.67 -2.99 -15.73
C LYS A 34 10.25 -3.26 -16.22
N ASP A 35 10.07 -4.20 -17.13
CA ASP A 35 8.74 -4.58 -17.62
C ASP A 35 7.92 -5.28 -16.54
N ALA A 36 8.59 -6.04 -15.64
CA ALA A 36 7.95 -6.66 -14.48
C ALA A 36 7.42 -5.60 -13.52
N TRP A 37 8.16 -4.53 -13.24
CA TRP A 37 7.70 -3.40 -12.43
C TRP A 37 6.48 -2.72 -13.04
N GLN A 38 6.53 -2.37 -14.32
CA GLN A 38 5.41 -1.74 -15.00
C GLN A 38 4.13 -2.59 -14.90
N ARG A 39 4.21 -3.89 -15.21
CA ARG A 39 3.06 -4.79 -15.09
C ARG A 39 2.56 -4.93 -13.66
N ALA A 40 3.47 -4.98 -12.69
CA ALA A 40 3.13 -5.07 -11.28
C ALA A 40 2.38 -3.81 -10.80
N GLU A 41 2.80 -2.61 -11.22
CA GLU A 41 2.08 -1.36 -10.96
C GLU A 41 0.65 -1.39 -11.52
N GLU A 42 0.50 -1.73 -12.81
CA GLU A 42 -0.79 -1.76 -13.49
C GLU A 42 -1.79 -2.74 -12.86
N ASN A 43 -1.28 -3.87 -12.31
CA ASN A 43 -2.12 -4.94 -11.74
C ASN A 43 -2.25 -4.90 -10.22
N SER A 44 -1.42 -4.13 -9.50
CA SER A 44 -1.40 -4.09 -8.05
C SER A 44 -2.72 -3.58 -7.46
N ARG A 45 -3.40 -4.46 -6.72
CA ARG A 45 -4.58 -4.07 -5.93
C ARG A 45 -4.21 -3.10 -4.81
N HIS A 46 -2.99 -3.22 -4.28
CA HIS A 46 -2.50 -2.34 -3.22
C HIS A 46 -2.34 -0.90 -3.72
N ILE A 47 -1.74 -0.70 -4.88
CA ILE A 47 -1.64 0.62 -5.51
C ILE A 47 -3.05 1.17 -5.85
N LYS A 48 -3.96 0.33 -6.39
CA LYS A 48 -5.34 0.75 -6.68
C LYS A 48 -6.08 1.21 -5.42
N MET A 49 -5.93 0.49 -4.29
CA MET A 49 -6.53 0.91 -3.01
C MET A 49 -5.99 2.26 -2.52
N ASN A 50 -4.67 2.49 -2.62
CA ASN A 50 -4.06 3.76 -2.24
C ASN A 50 -4.47 4.90 -3.18
N THR A 51 -4.60 4.63 -4.50
CA THR A 51 -5.12 5.61 -5.46
C THR A 51 -6.56 6.03 -5.10
N ILE A 52 -7.44 5.07 -4.81
CA ILE A 52 -8.80 5.36 -4.34
C ILE A 52 -8.78 6.17 -3.03
N SER A 53 -7.83 5.91 -2.13
CA SER A 53 -7.68 6.69 -0.89
C SER A 53 -7.28 8.14 -1.15
N VAL A 54 -6.48 8.40 -2.19
CA VAL A 54 -6.17 9.77 -2.65
C VAL A 54 -7.43 10.43 -3.22
N ASP A 55 -8.21 9.74 -4.06
CA ASP A 55 -9.46 10.26 -4.65
C ASP A 55 -10.50 10.60 -3.56
N ILE A 56 -10.59 9.76 -2.52
CA ILE A 56 -11.44 10.04 -1.35
C ILE A 56 -10.99 11.33 -0.65
N ALA A 57 -9.70 11.46 -0.36
CA ALA A 57 -9.18 12.65 0.32
C ALA A 57 -9.35 13.92 -0.54
N GLU A 58 -9.20 13.81 -1.87
CA GLU A 58 -9.50 14.91 -2.78
C GLU A 58 -10.99 15.33 -2.74
N ALA A 59 -11.88 14.34 -2.70
CA ALA A 59 -13.32 14.60 -2.56
C ALA A 59 -13.65 15.31 -1.24
N GLU A 60 -13.03 14.88 -0.12
CA GLU A 60 -13.17 15.51 1.20
C GLU A 60 -12.67 16.97 1.21
N VAL A 61 -11.55 17.26 0.53
CA VAL A 61 -11.08 18.64 0.34
C VAL A 61 -12.11 19.47 -0.45
N LYS A 62 -12.67 18.92 -1.53
CA LYS A 62 -13.70 19.61 -2.34
C LYS A 62 -14.97 19.83 -1.52
N ASP A 63 -15.39 18.85 -0.74
CA ASP A 63 -16.57 18.94 0.15
C ASP A 63 -16.36 20.04 1.19
N THR A 64 -15.26 20.01 1.92
CA THR A 64 -14.94 21.03 2.93
C THR A 64 -14.84 22.44 2.33
N LYS A 65 -14.34 22.59 1.10
CA LYS A 65 -14.35 23.88 0.40
C LYS A 65 -15.76 24.37 0.13
N ARG A 66 -16.73 23.47 -0.11
CA ARG A 66 -18.15 23.82 -0.34
C ARG A 66 -18.86 24.30 0.94
N GLU A 67 -18.35 24.01 2.13
CA GLU A 67 -18.84 24.58 3.39
C GLU A 67 -18.75 26.13 3.43
N ARG A 68 -18.11 26.77 2.44
CA ARG A 68 -18.14 28.22 2.22
C ARG A 68 -19.43 28.72 1.59
N LEU A 69 -20.20 27.83 0.97
CA LEU A 69 -21.48 28.17 0.34
C LEU A 69 -22.57 28.27 1.43
N PRO A 70 -23.65 29.06 1.15
CA PRO A 70 -24.76 29.11 2.08
C PRO A 70 -25.43 27.75 2.21
N GLU A 71 -25.75 27.38 3.45
CA GLU A 71 -26.62 26.25 3.74
C GLU A 71 -28.06 26.68 3.55
N ILE A 72 -28.81 26.02 2.68
CA ILE A 72 -30.20 26.33 2.34
C ILE A 72 -31.06 25.13 2.78
N GLN A 73 -32.11 25.40 3.56
CA GLN A 73 -33.05 24.40 4.04
C GLN A 73 -34.46 24.78 3.72
N VAL A 74 -35.30 23.81 3.33
CA VAL A 74 -36.74 23.95 3.20
C VAL A 74 -37.38 23.20 4.34
N LYS A 75 -38.28 23.86 5.07
CA LYS A 75 -38.94 23.31 6.26
C LYS A 75 -40.45 23.41 6.14
N GLY A 76 -41.17 22.43 6.63
CA GLY A 76 -42.61 22.46 6.76
C GLY A 76 -43.03 21.85 8.08
N SER A 77 -43.97 22.48 8.79
CA SER A 77 -44.55 21.91 10.00
C SER A 77 -46.07 22.05 10.02
N VAL A 78 -46.70 21.07 10.61
CA VAL A 78 -48.11 21.09 10.97
C VAL A 78 -48.17 20.74 12.45
N GLU A 79 -48.62 21.71 13.25
CA GLU A 79 -48.59 21.60 14.71
C GLU A 79 -49.99 21.79 15.28
N LYS A 80 -50.26 21.23 16.48
CA LYS A 80 -51.47 21.51 17.27
C LYS A 80 -51.10 22.27 18.51
N ALA A 81 -51.71 23.45 18.66
CA ALA A 81 -51.58 24.26 19.86
C ALA A 81 -52.77 24.05 20.80
N SER A 82 -52.57 24.18 22.11
CA SER A 82 -53.63 24.31 23.12
C SER A 82 -54.16 25.76 23.12
N ASN A 83 -55.27 26.01 23.79
CA ASN A 83 -55.64 27.36 24.20
C ASN A 83 -54.50 27.99 25.02
N ILE A 84 -54.40 29.30 24.97
CA ILE A 84 -53.39 30.06 25.72
C ILE A 84 -53.98 30.41 27.12
N PRO A 85 -53.50 29.81 28.22
CA PRO A 85 -53.92 30.21 29.57
C PRO A 85 -53.20 31.52 29.95
N ILE A 86 -54.00 32.56 30.33
CA ILE A 86 -53.47 33.85 30.75
C ILE A 86 -53.73 34.00 32.27
N TYR A 87 -52.67 34.23 33.04
CA TYR A 87 -52.68 34.31 34.51
C TYR A 87 -52.60 35.78 34.94
N GLU A 88 -53.72 36.50 34.87
CA GLU A 88 -53.77 37.93 35.13
C GLU A 88 -53.40 38.32 36.57
N ASN A 89 -53.62 37.42 37.54
CA ASN A 89 -53.41 37.68 39.00
C ASN A 89 -52.28 36.78 39.56
N GLY A 90 -51.27 36.42 38.72
CA GLY A 90 -50.13 35.57 39.05
C GLY A 90 -50.34 34.07 38.76
N ILE A 91 -49.24 33.32 38.69
CA ILE A 91 -49.18 31.93 38.20
C ILE A 91 -50.02 30.94 39.03
N PHE A 92 -50.40 31.27 40.23
CA PHE A 92 -51.25 30.46 41.12
C PHE A 92 -52.74 30.84 41.05
N SER A 93 -53.11 31.86 40.25
CA SER A 93 -54.50 32.22 40.04
C SER A 93 -55.14 31.34 38.96
N LYS A 94 -56.50 31.26 38.97
CA LYS A 94 -57.23 30.60 37.88
C LYS A 94 -57.02 31.39 36.59
N PRO A 95 -56.46 30.77 35.54
CA PRO A 95 -56.21 31.45 34.26
C PRO A 95 -57.54 31.69 33.51
N SER A 96 -57.59 32.78 32.79
CA SER A 96 -58.53 32.95 31.71
C SER A 96 -58.04 32.17 30.49
N GLN A 97 -58.94 31.42 29.83
CA GLN A 97 -58.58 30.66 28.62
C GLN A 97 -58.77 31.54 27.38
N HIS A 98 -57.66 31.79 26.65
CA HIS A 98 -57.73 32.45 25.39
C HIS A 98 -57.80 31.44 24.25
N GLU A 99 -58.94 31.38 23.56
CA GLU A 99 -59.16 30.45 22.44
C GLU A 99 -58.33 30.84 21.21
N VAL A 100 -57.66 29.89 20.61
CA VAL A 100 -56.85 30.06 19.40
C VAL A 100 -57.21 29.00 18.36
N ILE A 101 -56.84 29.25 17.11
CA ILE A 101 -56.93 28.23 16.08
C ILE A 101 -55.87 27.15 16.38
N HIS A 102 -56.34 25.93 16.68
CA HIS A 102 -55.50 24.87 17.20
C HIS A 102 -54.54 24.25 16.20
N THR A 103 -54.75 24.40 14.88
CA THR A 103 -53.85 23.82 13.87
C THR A 103 -53.02 24.94 13.25
N LEU A 104 -51.70 24.79 13.42
CA LEU A 104 -50.70 25.72 12.89
C LEU A 104 -50.02 25.09 11.71
N TYR A 105 -49.93 25.84 10.63
CA TYR A 105 -49.19 25.43 9.42
C TYR A 105 -48.06 26.41 9.21
N ARG A 106 -46.88 25.90 8.86
CA ARG A 106 -45.75 26.71 8.43
C ARG A 106 -44.99 25.96 7.32
N VAL A 107 -44.69 26.65 6.24
CA VAL A 107 -43.79 26.20 5.17
C VAL A 107 -42.88 27.33 4.78
N GLY A 108 -41.58 27.06 4.64
CA GLY A 108 -40.62 28.11 4.32
C GLY A 108 -39.25 27.56 3.95
N ALA A 109 -38.38 28.48 3.62
CA ALA A 109 -36.98 28.23 3.39
C ALA A 109 -36.14 29.17 4.23
N ASP A 110 -35.03 28.63 4.75
CA ASP A 110 -34.03 29.44 5.43
C ASP A 110 -32.63 29.19 4.81
N PHE A 111 -31.77 30.18 4.91
CA PHE A 111 -30.37 30.02 4.57
C PHE A 111 -29.48 30.58 5.67
N TYR A 112 -28.30 29.98 5.79
CA TYR A 112 -27.24 30.45 6.66
C TYR A 112 -25.91 30.48 5.89
N LEU A 113 -25.21 31.62 5.94
CA LEU A 113 -23.88 31.79 5.37
C LEU A 113 -22.89 32.14 6.47
N ASN A 114 -21.89 31.27 6.70
CA ASN A 114 -20.81 31.58 7.61
C ASN A 114 -19.83 32.57 6.99
N ILE A 115 -19.76 33.79 7.52
CA ILE A 115 -18.82 34.84 7.05
C ILE A 115 -17.50 34.71 7.80
N TYR A 116 -17.55 34.52 9.12
CA TYR A 116 -16.37 34.41 9.96
C TYR A 116 -16.62 33.48 11.16
N ASN A 117 -15.70 32.56 11.41
CA ASN A 117 -15.77 31.63 12.54
C ASN A 117 -14.40 31.41 13.19
N GLY A 118 -13.56 32.45 13.28
CA GLY A 118 -12.21 32.32 13.80
C GLY A 118 -11.24 31.63 12.85
N ASN A 119 -11.47 31.70 11.55
CA ASN A 119 -10.68 31.05 10.50
C ASN A 119 -10.72 29.50 10.52
N LYS A 120 -11.64 28.89 11.31
CA LYS A 120 -11.73 27.42 11.45
C LYS A 120 -11.94 26.70 10.14
N LEU A 121 -12.79 27.23 9.26
CA LEU A 121 -13.04 26.60 7.97
C LEU A 121 -11.79 26.54 7.10
N ASN A 122 -11.00 27.63 7.07
CA ASN A 122 -9.74 27.63 6.34
C ASN A 122 -8.71 26.67 6.95
N LEU A 123 -8.68 26.54 8.28
CA LEU A 123 -7.83 25.57 8.97
C LEU A 123 -8.28 24.12 8.67
N LYS A 124 -9.59 23.85 8.63
CA LYS A 124 -10.14 22.54 8.24
C LYS A 124 -9.80 22.20 6.79
N ILE A 125 -9.90 23.17 5.86
CA ILE A 125 -9.47 22.98 4.47
C ILE A 125 -7.99 22.61 4.39
N LYS A 126 -7.13 23.33 5.14
CA LYS A 126 -5.69 23.01 5.19
C LYS A 126 -5.42 21.64 5.79
N GLU A 127 -6.14 21.26 6.84
CA GLU A 127 -6.05 19.92 7.45
C GLU A 127 -6.36 18.84 6.41
N ASN A 128 -7.48 18.94 5.69
CA ASN A 128 -7.83 17.97 4.66
C ASN A 128 -6.85 17.96 3.48
N GLN A 129 -6.29 19.12 3.10
CA GLN A 129 -5.23 19.21 2.10
C GLN A 129 -3.93 18.52 2.56
N THR A 130 -3.60 18.61 3.86
CA THR A 130 -2.43 17.92 4.44
C THR A 130 -2.70 16.40 4.52
N LEU A 131 -3.92 15.99 4.87
CA LEU A 131 -4.34 14.58 4.82
C LEU A 131 -4.27 14.02 3.40
N GLN A 132 -4.69 14.78 2.38
CA GLN A 132 -4.53 14.39 0.98
C GLN A 132 -3.05 14.16 0.64
N LYS A 133 -2.13 15.06 1.04
CA LYS A 133 -0.69 14.87 0.84
C LYS A 133 -0.17 13.58 1.50
N VAL A 134 -0.63 13.27 2.72
CA VAL A 134 -0.29 12.02 3.38
C VAL A 134 -0.72 10.82 2.52
N LYS A 135 -1.93 10.87 1.92
CA LYS A 135 -2.41 9.80 1.03
C LYS A 135 -1.62 9.69 -0.27
N GLU A 136 -1.18 10.82 -0.84
CA GLU A 136 -0.29 10.85 -2.00
C GLU A 136 1.06 10.20 -1.68
N ILE A 137 1.71 10.54 -0.56
CA ILE A 137 2.96 9.93 -0.12
C ILE A 137 2.77 8.41 0.12
N GLN A 138 1.68 7.99 0.76
CA GLN A 138 1.37 6.58 0.99
C GLN A 138 1.12 5.80 -0.32
N LYS A 139 0.57 6.44 -1.34
CA LYS A 139 0.42 5.85 -2.67
C LYS A 139 1.80 5.64 -3.32
N ASP A 140 2.68 6.64 -3.26
CA ASP A 140 4.03 6.54 -3.83
C ASP A 140 4.87 5.50 -3.07
N GLN A 141 4.73 5.40 -1.75
CA GLN A 141 5.29 4.31 -0.94
C GLN A 141 4.80 2.93 -1.41
N ALA A 142 3.50 2.80 -1.68
CA ALA A 142 2.94 1.54 -2.17
C ALA A 142 3.49 1.15 -3.55
N VAL A 143 3.84 2.10 -4.42
CA VAL A 143 4.52 1.85 -5.69
C VAL A 143 5.94 1.31 -5.43
N SER A 144 6.73 1.99 -4.60
CA SER A 144 8.08 1.56 -4.23
C SER A 144 8.09 0.17 -3.59
N ASP A 145 7.16 -0.11 -2.67
CA ASP A 145 7.02 -1.42 -2.02
C ASP A 145 6.69 -2.55 -3.03
N ILE A 146 5.85 -2.26 -4.02
CA ILE A 146 5.54 -3.22 -5.09
C ILE A 146 6.75 -3.42 -6.00
N HIS A 147 7.53 -2.39 -6.30
CA HIS A 147 8.78 -2.53 -7.05
C HIS A 147 9.75 -3.44 -6.31
N TYR A 148 10.01 -3.19 -5.02
CA TYR A 148 10.89 -4.01 -4.19
C TYR A 148 10.40 -5.47 -4.11
N LYS A 149 9.11 -5.67 -3.84
CA LYS A 149 8.52 -7.02 -3.79
C LYS A 149 8.63 -7.74 -5.12
N THR A 150 8.39 -7.05 -6.24
CA THR A 150 8.54 -7.61 -7.58
C THR A 150 9.99 -7.97 -7.87
N ALA A 151 10.95 -7.09 -7.52
CA ALA A 151 12.37 -7.37 -7.66
C ALA A 151 12.80 -8.61 -6.87
N THR A 152 12.36 -8.74 -5.61
CA THR A 152 12.64 -9.91 -4.78
C THR A 152 12.14 -11.21 -5.40
N LEU A 153 10.88 -11.24 -5.89
CA LEU A 153 10.31 -12.44 -6.52
C LEU A 153 10.95 -12.75 -7.89
N TYR A 154 11.28 -11.71 -8.64
CA TYR A 154 11.99 -11.84 -9.91
C TYR A 154 13.39 -12.46 -9.72
N LEU A 155 14.13 -11.96 -8.73
CA LEU A 155 15.46 -12.48 -8.38
C LEU A 155 15.40 -13.90 -7.79
N GLU A 156 14.36 -14.21 -7.01
CA GLU A 156 14.13 -15.57 -6.50
C GLU A 156 13.90 -16.55 -7.65
N LEU A 157 13.04 -16.21 -8.61
CA LEU A 157 12.79 -17.03 -9.79
C LEU A 157 14.07 -17.20 -10.61
N GLN A 158 14.83 -16.13 -10.83
CA GLN A 158 16.11 -16.18 -11.54
C GLN A 158 17.10 -17.12 -10.85
N LYS A 159 17.25 -17.03 -9.51
CA LYS A 159 18.10 -17.91 -8.73
C LYS A 159 17.73 -19.38 -8.96
N THR A 160 16.44 -19.71 -8.92
CA THR A 160 16.02 -21.11 -9.11
C THR A 160 16.30 -21.63 -10.52
N PHE A 161 16.20 -20.79 -11.57
CA PHE A 161 16.63 -21.16 -12.92
C PHE A 161 18.13 -21.40 -13.01
N ILE A 162 18.95 -20.53 -12.41
CA ILE A 162 20.42 -20.72 -12.35
C ILE A 162 20.76 -22.02 -11.62
N PHE A 163 20.13 -22.30 -10.49
CA PHE A 163 20.34 -23.53 -9.73
C PHE A 163 19.94 -24.78 -10.52
N ARG A 164 18.84 -24.74 -11.26
CA ARG A 164 18.44 -25.81 -12.16
C ARG A 164 19.52 -26.10 -13.21
N ASP A 165 20.05 -25.06 -13.82
CA ASP A 165 21.05 -25.22 -14.88
C ASP A 165 22.38 -25.73 -14.33
N LEU A 166 22.79 -25.31 -13.13
CA LEU A 166 23.95 -25.84 -12.41
C LEU A 166 23.79 -27.33 -12.07
N ILE A 167 22.66 -27.72 -11.48
CA ILE A 167 22.45 -29.13 -11.11
C ILE A 167 22.27 -30.03 -12.33
N LYS A 168 21.66 -29.55 -13.44
CA LYS A 168 21.56 -30.31 -14.69
C LYS A 168 22.92 -30.56 -15.30
N GLN A 169 23.82 -29.56 -15.27
CA GLN A 169 25.19 -29.75 -15.73
C GLN A 169 25.94 -30.73 -14.85
N ASP A 170 25.82 -30.60 -13.52
CA ASP A 170 26.47 -31.51 -12.59
C ASP A 170 25.98 -32.97 -12.72
N ILE A 171 24.67 -33.18 -12.90
CA ILE A 171 24.10 -34.52 -13.17
C ILE A 171 24.73 -35.12 -14.44
N LYS A 172 24.88 -34.34 -15.49
CA LYS A 172 25.50 -34.80 -16.73
C LYS A 172 26.97 -35.19 -16.52
N ASP A 173 27.71 -34.39 -15.76
CA ASP A 173 29.13 -34.65 -15.49
C ASP A 173 29.23 -35.93 -14.59
N GLN A 174 28.35 -36.12 -13.63
CA GLN A 174 28.29 -37.31 -12.79
C GLN A 174 27.87 -38.60 -13.57
N GLU A 175 26.98 -38.48 -14.56
CA GLU A 175 26.61 -39.60 -15.43
C GLU A 175 27.81 -40.09 -16.27
N VAL A 176 28.64 -39.16 -16.75
CA VAL A 176 29.89 -39.51 -17.45
C VAL A 176 30.86 -40.20 -16.48
N GLN A 177 31.07 -39.62 -15.30
CA GLN A 177 31.94 -40.17 -14.27
C GLN A 177 31.51 -41.60 -13.83
N LEU A 178 30.20 -41.82 -13.64
CA LEU A 178 29.64 -43.14 -13.31
C LEU A 178 29.94 -44.17 -14.41
N LYS A 179 29.87 -43.76 -15.69
CA LYS A 179 30.21 -44.65 -16.82
C LYS A 179 31.68 -45.03 -16.80
N GLU A 180 32.59 -44.11 -16.51
CA GLU A 180 34.02 -44.37 -16.35
C GLU A 180 34.30 -45.33 -15.20
N ILE A 181 33.69 -45.10 -14.00
CA ILE A 181 33.86 -45.95 -12.82
C ILE A 181 33.29 -47.37 -13.07
N LYS A 182 32.15 -47.49 -13.76
CA LYS A 182 31.60 -48.81 -14.20
C LYS A 182 32.54 -49.55 -15.14
N SER A 183 33.26 -48.88 -16.01
CA SER A 183 34.28 -49.48 -16.87
C SER A 183 35.47 -49.99 -16.06
N LEU A 184 35.96 -49.21 -15.09
CA LEU A 184 37.04 -49.60 -14.20
C LEU A 184 36.63 -50.80 -13.32
N TYR A 185 35.38 -50.85 -12.85
CA TYR A 185 34.86 -52.01 -12.12
C TYR A 185 34.82 -53.28 -12.97
N LYS A 186 34.38 -53.20 -14.21
CA LYS A 186 34.39 -54.34 -15.16
C LYS A 186 35.82 -54.89 -15.40
N ASN A 187 36.81 -54.03 -15.34
CA ASN A 187 38.21 -54.38 -15.50
C ASN A 187 38.88 -54.80 -14.14
N GLY A 188 38.12 -54.86 -13.05
CA GLY A 188 38.63 -55.26 -11.75
C GLY A 188 39.47 -54.22 -11.01
N VAL A 189 39.48 -52.97 -11.48
CA VAL A 189 40.32 -51.87 -10.95
C VAL A 189 39.72 -51.22 -9.70
N VAL A 190 38.38 -51.17 -9.59
CA VAL A 190 37.66 -50.54 -8.47
C VAL A 190 36.63 -51.51 -7.90
N LEU A 191 36.16 -51.25 -6.68
CA LEU A 191 35.21 -52.10 -5.98
C LEU A 191 33.76 -51.85 -6.42
N LYS A 192 32.88 -52.82 -6.26
CA LYS A 192 31.45 -52.68 -6.47
C LYS A 192 30.85 -51.60 -5.55
N SER A 193 31.38 -51.45 -4.33
CA SER A 193 30.99 -50.41 -3.38
C SER A 193 31.19 -49.01 -3.94
N ASP A 194 32.21 -48.76 -4.75
CA ASP A 194 32.49 -47.46 -5.35
C ASP A 194 31.43 -47.10 -6.40
N VAL A 195 31.06 -48.07 -7.25
CA VAL A 195 29.94 -47.91 -8.20
C VAL A 195 28.63 -47.55 -7.48
N LEU A 196 28.31 -48.32 -6.42
CA LEU A 196 27.06 -48.08 -5.65
C LEU A 196 27.05 -46.73 -4.96
N ARG A 197 28.19 -46.20 -4.47
CA ARG A 197 28.30 -44.86 -3.89
C ARG A 197 28.02 -43.78 -4.91
N VAL A 198 28.60 -43.88 -6.12
CA VAL A 198 28.37 -42.91 -7.19
C VAL A 198 26.92 -42.96 -7.68
N GLU A 199 26.32 -44.16 -7.80
CA GLU A 199 24.90 -44.30 -8.16
C GLU A 199 23.98 -43.65 -7.11
N LEU A 200 24.28 -43.81 -5.83
CA LEU A 200 23.53 -43.19 -4.74
C LEU A 200 23.63 -41.66 -4.81
N GLU A 201 24.84 -41.13 -5.03
CA GLU A 201 25.04 -39.70 -5.10
C GLU A 201 24.35 -39.09 -6.32
N LEU A 202 24.43 -39.76 -7.49
CA LEU A 202 23.67 -39.34 -8.68
C LEU A 202 22.15 -39.34 -8.45
N SER A 203 21.64 -40.35 -7.70
CA SER A 203 20.22 -40.40 -7.33
C SER A 203 19.81 -39.22 -6.45
N LYS A 204 20.64 -38.83 -5.46
CA LYS A 204 20.41 -37.63 -4.63
C LYS A 204 20.37 -36.37 -5.45
N ARG A 205 21.30 -36.18 -6.41
CA ARG A 205 21.32 -35.04 -7.32
C ARG A 205 20.06 -34.93 -8.20
N LYS A 206 19.57 -36.10 -8.70
CA LYS A 206 18.30 -36.15 -9.44
C LYS A 206 17.13 -35.76 -8.57
N MET A 207 17.10 -36.13 -7.29
CA MET A 207 16.06 -35.68 -6.35
C MET A 207 16.16 -34.18 -6.09
N THR A 208 17.37 -33.62 -5.93
CA THR A 208 17.58 -32.17 -5.81
C THR A 208 17.04 -31.42 -7.02
N LEU A 209 17.24 -31.96 -8.24
CA LEU A 209 16.66 -31.38 -9.46
C LEU A 209 15.13 -31.32 -9.40
N VAL A 210 14.46 -32.39 -8.94
CA VAL A 210 12.99 -32.40 -8.78
C VAL A 210 12.55 -31.32 -7.80
N THR A 211 13.25 -31.12 -6.69
CA THR A 211 12.96 -30.06 -5.73
C THR A 211 13.10 -28.68 -6.37
N ILE A 212 14.20 -28.42 -7.08
CA ILE A 212 14.43 -27.13 -7.77
C ILE A 212 13.36 -26.89 -8.86
N GLU A 213 12.93 -27.91 -9.59
CA GLU A 213 11.87 -27.76 -10.60
C GLU A 213 10.52 -27.39 -9.96
N ASN A 214 10.20 -27.94 -8.80
CA ASN A 214 9.03 -27.51 -8.02
C ASN A 214 9.18 -26.07 -7.48
N ASP A 215 10.37 -25.69 -6.99
CA ASP A 215 10.66 -24.35 -6.51
C ASP A 215 10.50 -23.31 -7.64
N ILE A 216 10.89 -23.67 -8.88
CA ILE A 216 10.63 -22.83 -10.06
C ILE A 216 9.14 -22.61 -10.26
N LEU A 217 8.31 -23.64 -10.18
CA LEU A 217 6.86 -23.50 -10.37
C LEU A 217 6.25 -22.61 -9.28
N ILE A 218 6.67 -22.78 -8.03
CA ILE A 218 6.22 -21.97 -6.89
C ILE A 218 6.65 -20.51 -7.05
N ALA A 219 7.92 -20.26 -7.37
CA ALA A 219 8.44 -18.90 -7.57
C ALA A 219 7.78 -18.21 -8.76
N MET A 220 7.54 -18.95 -9.85
CA MET A 220 6.86 -18.47 -11.04
C MET A 220 5.41 -18.07 -10.73
N GLN A 221 4.65 -18.91 -10.00
CA GLN A 221 3.28 -18.57 -9.60
C GLN A 221 3.23 -17.31 -8.72
N LYS A 222 4.13 -17.18 -7.74
CA LYS A 222 4.22 -15.97 -6.91
C LYS A 222 4.46 -14.71 -7.74
N LEU A 223 5.34 -14.78 -8.74
CA LEU A 223 5.60 -13.67 -9.64
C LEU A 223 4.40 -13.40 -10.55
N ASN A 224 3.79 -14.45 -11.14
CA ASN A 224 2.63 -14.33 -12.03
C ASN A 224 1.45 -13.62 -11.35
N ILE A 225 1.19 -13.89 -10.08
CA ILE A 225 0.15 -13.21 -9.29
C ILE A 225 0.40 -11.70 -9.24
N ILE A 226 1.64 -11.27 -9.03
CA ILE A 226 1.96 -9.83 -8.98
C ILE A 226 1.89 -9.19 -10.37
N LEU A 227 2.35 -9.91 -11.41
CA LEU A 227 2.29 -9.44 -12.79
C LEU A 227 0.87 -9.43 -13.36
N GLY A 228 -0.11 -10.06 -12.69
CA GLY A 228 -1.49 -10.18 -13.16
C GLY A 228 -1.64 -11.08 -14.38
N VAL A 229 -0.74 -12.05 -14.56
CA VAL A 229 -0.81 -13.07 -15.63
C VAL A 229 -1.33 -14.39 -15.05
N PRO A 230 -1.86 -15.32 -15.91
CA PRO A 230 -2.33 -16.63 -15.43
C PRO A 230 -1.26 -17.41 -14.67
N ASP A 231 -1.66 -18.18 -13.65
CA ASP A 231 -0.76 -18.93 -12.77
C ASP A 231 0.16 -19.90 -13.54
N GLU A 232 -0.34 -20.47 -14.63
CA GLU A 232 0.36 -21.46 -15.47
C GLU A 232 1.23 -20.80 -16.57
N GLN A 233 1.23 -19.48 -16.66
CA GLN A 233 2.03 -18.76 -17.63
C GLN A 233 3.52 -18.96 -17.38
N ILE A 234 4.25 -19.44 -18.39
CA ILE A 234 5.70 -19.59 -18.29
C ILE A 234 6.36 -18.23 -18.45
N VAL A 235 6.97 -17.76 -17.36
CA VAL A 235 7.73 -16.50 -17.32
C VAL A 235 9.20 -16.83 -17.09
N ILE A 236 10.07 -16.32 -17.98
CA ILE A 236 11.52 -16.46 -17.87
C ILE A 236 12.11 -15.07 -17.60
N PRO A 237 12.73 -14.85 -16.44
CA PRO A 237 13.40 -13.60 -16.15
C PRO A 237 14.66 -13.46 -17.04
N GLU A 238 14.85 -12.28 -17.61
CA GLU A 238 16.12 -11.93 -18.25
C GLU A 238 17.20 -11.75 -17.18
N ALA A 239 18.45 -12.06 -17.52
CA ALA A 239 19.55 -11.81 -16.60
C ALA A 239 19.65 -10.30 -16.34
N PRO A 240 19.49 -9.81 -15.08
CA PRO A 240 19.67 -8.41 -14.80
C PRO A 240 21.14 -8.03 -15.11
N ALA A 241 21.35 -6.83 -15.61
CA ALA A 241 22.68 -6.27 -15.62
C ALA A 241 23.21 -6.24 -14.18
N ASN A 242 24.37 -6.82 -13.92
CA ASN A 242 25.03 -6.75 -12.62
C ASN A 242 25.38 -5.28 -12.33
N GLN A 243 24.43 -4.52 -11.82
CA GLN A 243 24.63 -3.14 -11.41
C GLN A 243 24.86 -3.12 -9.91
N TRP A 244 26.14 -3.13 -9.53
CA TRP A 244 26.55 -2.93 -8.15
C TRP A 244 26.96 -1.46 -8.00
N ASP A 245 26.32 -0.73 -7.14
CA ASP A 245 26.83 0.57 -6.71
C ASP A 245 27.71 0.38 -5.46
N ALA A 246 28.99 0.10 -5.68
CA ALA A 246 29.96 -0.07 -4.60
C ALA A 246 30.53 1.26 -4.09
N ASN A 247 30.22 2.39 -4.71
CA ASN A 247 30.90 3.67 -4.46
C ASN A 247 30.11 4.60 -3.53
N THR A 248 28.78 4.47 -3.50
CA THR A 248 27.93 5.34 -2.66
C THR A 248 28.14 5.03 -1.18
N THR A 249 28.45 6.08 -0.41
CA THR A 249 28.75 5.98 1.01
C THR A 249 27.48 5.93 1.86
N TYR A 250 27.60 5.46 3.13
CA TYR A 250 26.48 5.53 4.09
C TYR A 250 25.94 6.96 4.26
N ALA A 251 26.80 7.97 4.28
CA ALA A 251 26.39 9.36 4.46
C ALA A 251 25.52 9.85 3.30
N GLU A 252 25.83 9.44 2.08
CA GLU A 252 25.02 9.76 0.90
C GLU A 252 23.67 9.06 0.92
N TYR A 253 23.62 7.76 1.26
CA TYR A 253 22.33 7.05 1.42
C TYR A 253 21.48 7.64 2.55
N LEU A 254 22.10 8.04 3.67
CA LEU A 254 21.36 8.70 4.75
C LEU A 254 20.79 10.05 4.31
N LYS A 255 21.55 10.84 3.55
CA LYS A 255 21.07 12.10 2.99
C LYS A 255 19.88 11.85 2.06
N LEU A 256 19.99 10.90 1.14
CA LEU A 256 18.88 10.52 0.25
C LEU A 256 17.64 10.07 1.02
N ALA A 257 17.81 9.28 2.08
CA ALA A 257 16.70 8.84 2.91
C ALA A 257 15.98 9.99 3.62
N LEU A 258 16.71 10.97 4.15
CA LEU A 258 16.10 12.15 4.76
C LEU A 258 15.43 13.09 3.75
N GLU A 259 15.85 13.03 2.48
CA GLU A 259 15.25 13.81 1.39
C GLU A 259 14.06 13.10 0.72
N HIS A 260 13.97 11.75 0.76
CA HIS A 260 13.00 10.98 -0.05
C HIS A 260 12.23 9.90 0.72
N SER A 261 12.61 9.53 1.96
CA SER A 261 11.91 8.48 2.71
C SER A 261 10.45 8.83 2.94
N PHE A 262 9.57 7.93 2.55
CA PHE A 262 8.13 8.07 2.70
C PHE A 262 7.72 8.19 4.18
N ASP A 263 8.29 7.36 5.05
CA ASP A 263 7.99 7.39 6.50
C ASP A 263 8.38 8.72 7.13
N TYR A 264 9.54 9.29 6.74
CA TYR A 264 9.98 10.60 7.19
C TYR A 264 9.00 11.69 6.78
N HIS A 265 8.60 11.72 5.50
CA HIS A 265 7.65 12.71 5.00
C HIS A 265 6.24 12.55 5.58
N VAL A 266 5.76 11.32 5.79
CA VAL A 266 4.47 11.08 6.47
C VAL A 266 4.52 11.64 7.89
N SER A 267 5.59 11.41 8.65
CA SER A 267 5.72 11.91 10.01
C SER A 267 5.81 13.45 10.07
N GLU A 268 6.46 14.08 9.09
CA GLU A 268 6.47 15.53 8.92
C GLU A 268 5.05 16.10 8.70
N GLN A 269 4.26 15.48 7.80
CA GLN A 269 2.89 15.88 7.57
C GLN A 269 1.98 15.66 8.80
N ASN A 270 2.21 14.60 9.59
CA ASN A 270 1.48 14.36 10.84
C ASN A 270 1.76 15.46 11.87
N THR A 271 3.00 15.93 11.96
CA THR A 271 3.37 17.08 12.80
C THR A 271 2.62 18.35 12.36
N GLU A 272 2.53 18.63 11.05
CA GLU A 272 1.76 19.78 10.55
C GLU A 272 0.25 19.61 10.82
N LEU A 273 -0.31 18.39 10.70
CA LEU A 273 -1.70 18.11 11.07
C LEU A 273 -1.97 18.43 12.54
N SER A 274 -1.12 18.00 13.44
CA SER A 274 -1.25 18.29 14.88
C SER A 274 -1.16 19.79 15.18
N LYS A 275 -0.28 20.51 14.48
CA LYS A 275 -0.16 21.98 14.55
C LYS A 275 -1.41 22.68 14.03
N LEU A 276 -2.01 22.21 12.95
CA LEU A 276 -3.28 22.74 12.42
C LEU A 276 -4.41 22.52 13.42
N LYS A 277 -4.48 21.33 14.05
CA LYS A 277 -5.45 21.01 15.10
C LYS A 277 -5.31 21.92 16.32
N LEU A 278 -4.08 22.21 16.76
CA LEU A 278 -3.83 23.18 17.81
C LEU A 278 -4.38 24.58 17.45
N LYS A 279 -4.14 25.02 16.19
CA LYS A 279 -4.71 26.31 15.70
C LYS A 279 -6.23 26.31 15.69
N GLN A 280 -6.88 25.21 15.29
CA GLN A 280 -8.34 25.07 15.33
C GLN A 280 -8.89 25.15 16.73
N VAL A 281 -8.24 24.46 17.69
CA VAL A 281 -8.65 24.49 19.11
C VAL A 281 -8.48 25.91 19.69
N LYS A 282 -7.42 26.62 19.35
CA LYS A 282 -7.25 28.04 19.73
C LYS A 282 -8.35 28.94 19.13
N ALA A 283 -8.80 28.67 17.93
CA ALA A 283 -9.88 29.41 17.26
C ALA A 283 -11.27 29.18 17.87
N ASN A 284 -11.43 28.26 18.83
CA ASN A 284 -12.70 28.03 19.54
C ASN A 284 -13.20 29.26 20.32
N VAL A 285 -12.30 30.14 20.74
CA VAL A 285 -12.63 31.37 21.47
C VAL A 285 -12.84 32.58 20.56
N SER A 286 -12.91 32.38 19.25
CA SER A 286 -13.16 33.45 18.30
C SER A 286 -14.68 33.72 18.16
N PRO A 287 -15.08 34.98 17.88
CA PRO A 287 -16.46 35.27 17.52
C PRO A 287 -16.87 34.57 16.24
N LYS A 288 -18.17 34.33 16.10
CA LYS A 288 -18.79 33.82 14.87
C LYS A 288 -19.67 34.89 14.29
N ILE A 289 -19.53 35.16 13.00
CA ILE A 289 -20.33 36.11 12.25
C ILE A 289 -20.91 35.37 11.04
N GLY A 290 -22.23 35.43 10.90
CA GLY A 290 -22.94 34.82 9.78
C GLY A 290 -24.06 35.71 9.26
N MET A 291 -24.40 35.52 8.01
CA MET A 291 -25.58 36.05 7.39
C MET A 291 -26.65 34.97 7.38
N TYR A 292 -27.88 35.35 7.71
CA TYR A 292 -29.01 34.44 7.67
C TYR A 292 -30.19 35.09 7.00
N GLY A 293 -31.05 34.26 6.44
CA GLY A 293 -32.34 34.72 5.93
C GLY A 293 -33.38 33.63 6.09
N GLU A 294 -34.60 34.03 6.26
CA GLU A 294 -35.75 33.17 6.39
C GLU A 294 -36.92 33.78 5.60
N PHE A 295 -37.62 32.96 4.85
CA PHE A 295 -38.86 33.29 4.22
C PHE A 295 -39.86 32.15 4.44
N TYR A 296 -41.04 32.50 5.00
CA TYR A 296 -42.05 31.48 5.27
C TYR A 296 -43.46 31.97 5.02
N TYR A 297 -44.35 31.05 4.70
CA TYR A 297 -45.81 31.16 4.81
C TYR A 297 -46.28 30.40 6.04
N ALA A 298 -47.19 31.01 6.82
CA ALA A 298 -47.76 30.42 7.96
C ALA A 298 -49.25 30.77 8.17
N ASN A 299 -49.96 29.93 8.89
CA ASN A 299 -51.36 30.12 9.22
C ASN A 299 -51.69 29.35 10.52
N PRO A 300 -52.39 29.90 11.46
CA PRO A 300 -52.64 31.32 11.73
C PRO A 300 -51.47 31.98 12.44
N GLN A 301 -51.51 33.29 12.60
CA GLN A 301 -50.65 34.03 13.54
C GLN A 301 -51.36 34.14 14.89
N ILE A 302 -50.89 33.42 15.91
CA ILE A 302 -51.54 33.35 17.23
C ILE A 302 -50.75 34.01 18.37
N PHE A 303 -49.49 34.41 18.13
CA PHE A 303 -48.59 34.92 19.17
C PHE A 303 -48.58 36.46 19.30
N LEU A 304 -49.21 37.18 18.35
CA LEU A 304 -49.35 38.62 18.39
C LEU A 304 -50.83 39.01 18.41
N TYR A 305 -51.18 40.03 19.19
CA TYR A 305 -52.54 40.60 19.24
C TYR A 305 -52.63 41.84 18.32
N PRO A 306 -53.69 42.01 17.50
CA PRO A 306 -54.78 41.04 17.27
C PRO A 306 -54.36 39.82 16.44
N TYR A 307 -54.98 38.63 16.72
CA TYR A 307 -54.73 37.41 15.97
C TYR A 307 -55.10 37.55 14.52
N ASN A 308 -54.28 36.92 13.69
CA ASN A 308 -54.58 36.84 12.26
C ASN A 308 -54.90 35.38 11.84
N PRO A 309 -56.15 35.06 11.50
CA PRO A 309 -56.54 33.72 11.10
C PRO A 309 -56.18 33.37 9.64
N TYR A 310 -55.64 34.31 8.91
CA TYR A 310 -55.34 34.13 7.48
C TYR A 310 -53.90 33.70 7.27
N TRP A 311 -53.60 33.21 6.06
CA TRP A 311 -52.23 32.95 5.63
C TRP A 311 -51.46 34.27 5.53
N TYR A 312 -50.27 34.26 6.03
CA TYR A 312 -49.35 35.39 5.92
C TYR A 312 -47.95 34.91 5.53
N SER A 313 -47.16 35.78 4.96
CA SER A 313 -45.75 35.53 4.68
C SER A 313 -44.87 36.54 5.40
N LEU A 314 -43.67 36.07 5.77
CA LEU A 314 -42.66 36.94 6.38
C LEU A 314 -41.30 36.57 5.83
N GLY A 315 -40.54 37.58 5.38
CA GLY A 315 -39.15 37.46 4.99
C GLY A 315 -38.27 38.29 5.93
N ILE A 316 -37.22 37.65 6.42
CA ILE A 316 -36.22 38.27 7.29
C ILE A 316 -34.85 37.97 6.73
N VAL A 317 -33.98 38.99 6.62
CA VAL A 317 -32.55 38.84 6.29
C VAL A 317 -31.76 39.65 7.29
N GLY A 318 -30.67 39.10 7.79
CA GLY A 318 -29.87 39.78 8.80
C GLY A 318 -28.46 39.23 8.98
N LEU A 319 -27.69 39.94 9.78
CA LEU A 319 -26.40 39.50 10.26
C LEU A 319 -26.52 39.05 11.71
N LYS A 320 -25.90 37.91 12.02
CA LYS A 320 -25.83 37.35 13.38
C LYS A 320 -24.39 37.28 13.82
N ALA A 321 -24.05 37.96 14.92
CA ALA A 321 -22.78 37.84 15.58
C ALA A 321 -23.00 37.13 16.92
N SER A 322 -22.15 36.15 17.25
CA SER A 322 -22.19 35.45 18.54
C SER A 322 -20.77 35.21 19.06
N PHE A 323 -20.62 35.41 20.37
CA PHE A 323 -19.38 35.14 21.09
C PHE A 323 -19.71 34.39 22.39
N SER A 324 -19.12 33.20 22.54
CA SER A 324 -19.34 32.39 23.74
C SER A 324 -18.31 32.75 24.81
N ILE A 325 -18.70 33.52 25.81
CA ILE A 325 -17.82 33.91 26.92
C ILE A 325 -17.33 32.67 27.68
N SER A 326 -18.21 31.65 27.85
CA SER A 326 -17.85 30.40 28.51
C SER A 326 -16.75 29.63 27.79
N SER A 327 -16.57 29.85 26.48
CA SER A 327 -15.49 29.23 25.71
C SER A 327 -14.09 29.68 26.19
N LEU A 328 -13.95 30.85 26.81
CA LEU A 328 -12.69 31.36 27.34
C LEU A 328 -12.11 30.45 28.44
N TYR A 329 -12.97 29.95 29.36
CA TYR A 329 -12.53 29.04 30.43
C TYR A 329 -12.67 27.57 30.06
N HIS A 330 -13.68 27.17 29.25
CA HIS A 330 -13.83 25.79 28.79
C HIS A 330 -12.75 25.34 27.81
N ASN A 331 -12.10 26.29 27.11
CA ASN A 331 -11.09 25.97 26.10
C ASN A 331 -9.65 25.84 26.67
N THR A 332 -9.40 26.29 27.91
CA THR A 332 -8.06 26.33 28.50
C THR A 332 -7.38 24.95 28.49
N HIS A 333 -8.05 23.95 29.04
CA HIS A 333 -7.51 22.58 29.07
C HIS A 333 -7.47 21.91 27.70
N LYS A 334 -8.40 22.26 26.78
CA LYS A 334 -8.38 21.79 25.38
C LYS A 334 -7.16 22.30 24.65
N VAL A 335 -6.81 23.58 24.83
CA VAL A 335 -5.58 24.15 24.24
C VAL A 335 -4.34 23.50 24.83
N LYS A 336 -4.30 23.27 26.16
CA LYS A 336 -3.18 22.56 26.80
C LYS A 336 -3.03 21.15 26.24
N ALA A 337 -4.12 20.38 26.12
CA ALA A 337 -4.10 19.04 25.56
C ALA A 337 -3.62 19.03 24.09
N ALA A 338 -4.15 19.94 23.26
CA ALA A 338 -3.74 20.06 21.85
C ALA A 338 -2.26 20.50 21.71
N LYS A 339 -1.73 21.30 22.66
CA LYS A 339 -0.32 21.68 22.69
C LYS A 339 0.57 20.47 23.01
N LEU A 340 0.19 19.68 24.03
CA LEU A 340 0.90 18.46 24.40
C LEU A 340 0.85 17.41 23.28
N GLU A 341 -0.27 17.30 22.55
CA GLU A 341 -0.37 16.43 21.39
C GLU A 341 0.55 16.88 20.25
N PHE A 342 0.67 18.19 20.03
CA PHE A 342 1.64 18.74 19.06
C PHE A 342 3.08 18.44 19.47
N GLU A 343 3.45 18.68 20.73
CA GLU A 343 4.78 18.34 21.28
C GLU A 343 5.07 16.85 21.16
N LYS A 344 4.09 15.99 21.41
CA LYS A 344 4.20 14.52 21.22
C LYS A 344 4.47 14.16 19.76
N GLU A 345 3.81 14.80 18.80
CA GLU A 345 4.05 14.54 17.38
C GLU A 345 5.42 15.04 16.91
N GLU A 346 5.94 16.15 17.49
CA GLU A 346 7.31 16.59 17.24
C GLU A 346 8.35 15.57 17.74
N GLU A 347 8.14 14.96 18.91
CA GLU A 347 8.99 13.86 19.39
C GLU A 347 8.82 12.58 18.55
N ALA A 348 7.62 12.26 18.10
CA ALA A 348 7.37 11.12 17.21
C ALA A 348 8.07 11.29 15.85
N HIS A 349 8.16 12.52 15.33
CA HIS A 349 8.92 12.81 14.12
C HIS A 349 10.42 12.57 14.31
N LYS A 350 11.02 12.99 15.45
CA LYS A 350 12.41 12.70 15.78
C LYS A 350 12.67 11.20 15.94
N ASP A 351 11.78 10.48 16.59
CA ASP A 351 11.84 9.01 16.69
C ASP A 351 11.78 8.33 15.31
N THR A 352 10.98 8.89 14.39
CA THR A 352 10.93 8.41 13.00
C THR A 352 12.26 8.70 12.27
N GLU A 353 12.87 9.86 12.46
CA GLU A 353 14.20 10.15 11.91
C GLU A 353 15.24 9.15 12.40
N ASP A 354 15.24 8.84 13.70
CA ASP A 354 16.17 7.85 14.27
C ASP A 354 15.93 6.44 13.72
N LYS A 355 14.65 6.05 13.51
CA LYS A 355 14.29 4.77 12.86
C LYS A 355 14.78 4.70 11.41
N VAL A 356 14.55 5.75 10.62
CA VAL A 356 15.07 5.83 9.24
C VAL A 356 16.58 5.71 9.22
N ARG A 357 17.28 6.42 10.11
CA ARG A 357 18.75 6.34 10.26
C ARG A 357 19.21 4.92 10.57
N GLN A 358 18.51 4.23 11.48
CA GLN A 358 18.81 2.84 11.84
C GLN A 358 18.56 1.89 10.65
N GLN A 359 17.42 2.00 9.97
CA GLN A 359 17.07 1.16 8.82
C GLN A 359 18.07 1.31 7.67
N VAL A 360 18.44 2.55 7.34
CA VAL A 360 19.45 2.83 6.30
C VAL A 360 20.80 2.24 6.70
N LYS A 361 21.21 2.35 7.98
CA LYS A 361 22.47 1.79 8.46
C LYS A 361 22.50 0.28 8.35
N GLU A 362 21.42 -0.38 8.76
CA GLU A 362 21.30 -1.84 8.68
C GLU A 362 21.32 -2.31 7.22
N ALA A 363 20.49 -1.73 6.35
CA ALA A 363 20.43 -2.09 4.93
C ALA A 363 21.78 -1.86 4.23
N TYR A 364 22.44 -0.75 4.52
CA TYR A 364 23.76 -0.46 3.96
C TYR A 364 24.81 -1.49 4.41
N LEU A 365 24.85 -1.85 5.69
CA LEU A 365 25.80 -2.85 6.19
C LEU A 365 25.52 -4.24 5.59
N ARG A 366 24.23 -4.64 5.45
CA ARG A 366 23.85 -5.89 4.79
C ARG A 366 24.24 -5.89 3.32
N TYR A 367 24.13 -4.76 2.65
CA TYR A 367 24.57 -4.64 1.27
C TYR A 367 26.11 -4.77 1.14
N GLN A 368 26.87 -4.10 2.00
CA GLN A 368 28.35 -4.23 2.02
C GLN A 368 28.79 -5.66 2.36
N GLU A 369 28.17 -6.29 3.35
CA GLU A 369 28.38 -7.70 3.69
C GLU A 369 28.17 -8.62 2.49
N ALA A 370 27.07 -8.42 1.72
CA ALA A 370 26.78 -9.23 0.56
C ALA A 370 27.81 -9.04 -0.56
N LEU A 371 28.33 -7.84 -0.77
CA LEU A 371 29.40 -7.58 -1.72
C LEU A 371 30.73 -8.30 -1.34
N GLU A 372 31.08 -8.32 -0.05
CA GLU A 372 32.25 -9.08 0.42
C GLU A 372 32.02 -10.60 0.30
N GLN A 373 30.78 -11.08 0.58
CA GLN A 373 30.44 -12.48 0.39
C GLN A 373 30.65 -12.96 -1.05
N ILE A 374 30.37 -12.12 -2.07
CA ILE A 374 30.64 -12.45 -3.47
C ILE A 374 32.12 -12.72 -3.68
N LYS A 375 33.01 -11.85 -3.19
CA LYS A 375 34.48 -12.00 -3.36
C LYS A 375 35.00 -13.29 -2.71
N VAL A 376 34.50 -13.59 -1.49
CA VAL A 376 34.83 -14.83 -0.80
C VAL A 376 34.31 -16.04 -1.57
N ALA A 377 33.07 -16.02 -2.03
CA ALA A 377 32.46 -17.10 -2.79
C ALA A 377 33.17 -17.35 -4.14
N GLU A 378 33.61 -16.31 -4.85
CA GLU A 378 34.44 -16.45 -6.05
C GLU A 378 35.76 -17.16 -5.78
N THR A 379 36.41 -16.82 -4.68
CA THR A 379 37.67 -17.48 -4.23
C THR A 379 37.38 -18.95 -3.90
N ASN A 380 36.29 -19.23 -3.17
CA ASN A 380 35.91 -20.59 -2.79
C ASN A 380 35.62 -21.46 -4.03
N VAL A 381 34.90 -20.94 -5.02
CA VAL A 381 34.66 -21.67 -6.29
C VAL A 381 35.96 -21.98 -6.99
N ALA A 382 36.91 -21.04 -7.07
CA ALA A 382 38.21 -21.27 -7.69
C ALA A 382 39.01 -22.37 -6.99
N GLN A 383 39.04 -22.33 -5.65
CA GLN A 383 39.71 -23.35 -4.82
C GLN A 383 39.04 -24.72 -4.92
N ALA A 384 37.70 -24.78 -4.82
CA ALA A 384 36.95 -26.03 -4.91
C ALA A 384 37.08 -26.66 -6.30
N LYS A 385 37.10 -25.85 -7.37
CA LYS A 385 37.32 -26.33 -8.74
C LYS A 385 38.69 -26.96 -8.93
N GLU A 386 39.73 -26.34 -8.37
CA GLU A 386 41.08 -26.85 -8.48
C GLU A 386 41.24 -28.12 -7.61
N ASN A 387 40.69 -28.13 -6.42
CA ASN A 387 40.66 -29.32 -5.55
C ASN A 387 39.96 -30.52 -6.25
N ALA A 388 38.76 -30.29 -6.82
CA ALA A 388 38.03 -31.33 -7.55
C ALA A 388 38.82 -31.84 -8.74
N ARG A 389 39.55 -30.99 -9.47
CA ARG A 389 40.43 -31.36 -10.57
C ARG A 389 41.57 -32.28 -10.07
N ILE A 390 42.23 -31.89 -9.00
CA ILE A 390 43.35 -32.68 -8.42
C ILE A 390 42.86 -34.05 -7.96
N ILE A 391 41.81 -34.08 -7.12
CA ILE A 391 41.24 -35.31 -6.58
C ILE A 391 40.72 -36.23 -7.67
N LYS A 392 40.10 -35.70 -8.72
CA LYS A 392 39.68 -36.49 -9.87
C LYS A 392 40.87 -37.18 -10.54
N ASN A 393 41.97 -36.47 -10.79
CA ASN A 393 43.19 -37.03 -11.37
C ASN A 393 43.81 -38.10 -10.46
N THR A 394 43.95 -37.86 -9.18
CA THR A 394 44.50 -38.82 -8.21
C THR A 394 43.65 -40.08 -8.07
N TYR A 395 42.31 -39.94 -8.10
CA TYR A 395 41.40 -41.09 -8.09
C TYR A 395 41.58 -42.00 -9.30
N PHE A 396 41.59 -41.42 -10.51
CA PHE A 396 41.80 -42.21 -11.73
C PHE A 396 43.22 -42.78 -11.85
N ASN A 397 44.20 -42.23 -11.12
CA ASN A 397 45.53 -42.80 -10.91
C ASN A 397 45.62 -43.79 -9.75
N GLN A 398 44.49 -44.15 -9.09
CA GLN A 398 44.39 -45.09 -7.96
C GLN A 398 45.11 -44.65 -6.68
N THR A 399 45.29 -43.33 -6.47
CA THR A 399 46.00 -42.76 -5.34
C THR A 399 45.09 -42.01 -4.35
N SER A 400 43.76 -41.94 -4.61
CA SER A 400 42.77 -41.40 -3.70
C SER A 400 41.51 -42.28 -3.64
N LEU A 401 40.67 -42.07 -2.61
CA LEU A 401 39.45 -42.85 -2.39
C LEU A 401 38.26 -42.25 -3.16
N ILE A 402 37.24 -43.07 -3.47
CA ILE A 402 35.98 -42.64 -4.07
C ILE A 402 35.25 -41.62 -3.20
N THR A 403 35.38 -41.70 -1.88
CA THR A 403 34.79 -40.77 -0.91
C THR A 403 35.38 -39.35 -1.10
N GLU A 404 36.71 -39.25 -1.29
CA GLU A 404 37.37 -37.98 -1.52
C GLU A 404 36.91 -37.34 -2.85
N LEU A 405 36.76 -38.17 -3.89
CA LEU A 405 36.25 -37.72 -5.18
C LEU A 405 34.82 -37.16 -5.06
N LEU A 406 33.91 -37.90 -4.43
CA LEU A 406 32.53 -37.46 -4.23
C LEU A 406 32.43 -36.23 -3.34
N ASP A 407 33.22 -36.15 -2.27
CA ASP A 407 33.24 -35.00 -1.36
C ASP A 407 33.75 -33.74 -2.10
N ALA A 408 34.77 -33.86 -2.92
CA ALA A 408 35.27 -32.74 -3.76
C ALA A 408 34.23 -32.26 -4.78
N ASP A 409 33.50 -33.17 -5.42
CA ASP A 409 32.42 -32.85 -6.37
C ASP A 409 31.23 -32.16 -5.65
N ILE A 410 30.83 -32.64 -4.46
CA ILE A 410 29.78 -32.02 -3.64
C ILE A 410 30.19 -30.62 -3.24
N GLN A 411 31.41 -30.42 -2.76
CA GLN A 411 31.93 -29.11 -2.37
C GLN A 411 31.97 -28.14 -3.53
N LEU A 412 32.40 -28.59 -4.72
CA LEU A 412 32.39 -27.73 -5.91
C LEU A 412 30.99 -27.29 -6.32
N LEU A 413 30.01 -28.19 -6.29
CA LEU A 413 28.61 -27.85 -6.60
C LEU A 413 28.05 -26.87 -5.57
N GLN A 414 28.30 -27.12 -4.27
CA GLN A 414 27.85 -26.27 -3.19
C GLN A 414 28.42 -24.84 -3.31
N THR A 415 29.73 -24.70 -3.54
CA THR A 415 30.35 -23.36 -3.69
C THR A 415 29.83 -22.61 -4.91
N LYS A 416 29.45 -23.29 -6.01
CA LYS A 416 28.78 -22.67 -7.15
C LYS A 416 27.39 -22.13 -6.79
N PHE A 417 26.60 -22.91 -6.03
CA PHE A 417 25.29 -22.42 -5.53
C PHE A 417 25.45 -21.22 -4.60
N GLU A 418 26.42 -21.26 -3.69
CA GLU A 418 26.72 -20.19 -2.74
C GLU A 418 27.10 -18.88 -3.48
N LEU A 419 27.93 -18.96 -4.54
CA LEU A 419 28.29 -17.80 -5.33
C LEU A 419 27.07 -17.14 -6.01
N GLU A 420 26.23 -17.93 -6.66
CA GLU A 420 25.04 -17.39 -7.34
C GLU A 420 24.01 -16.87 -6.31
N ALA A 421 23.86 -17.52 -5.17
CA ALA A 421 23.03 -17.03 -4.07
C ALA A 421 23.55 -15.71 -3.51
N ALA A 422 24.88 -15.56 -3.34
CA ALA A 422 25.49 -14.29 -2.87
C ALA A 422 25.26 -13.14 -3.84
N LYS A 423 25.37 -13.38 -5.16
CA LYS A 423 25.07 -12.36 -6.19
C LYS A 423 23.62 -11.90 -6.13
N ILE A 424 22.67 -12.83 -6.03
CA ILE A 424 21.22 -12.53 -5.91
C ILE A 424 20.92 -11.77 -4.61
N MET A 425 21.56 -12.17 -3.51
CA MET A 425 21.40 -11.50 -2.23
C MET A 425 21.90 -10.05 -2.26
N ALA A 426 23.04 -9.80 -2.90
CA ALA A 426 23.56 -8.45 -3.06
C ALA A 426 22.62 -7.56 -3.87
N GLN A 427 22.05 -8.09 -4.97
CA GLN A 427 21.04 -7.36 -5.75
C GLN A 427 19.78 -7.06 -4.93
N ASN A 428 19.28 -8.03 -4.18
CA ASN A 428 18.10 -7.83 -3.34
C ASN A 428 18.35 -6.79 -2.24
N ASN A 429 19.52 -6.81 -1.60
CA ASN A 429 19.90 -5.83 -0.60
C ASN A 429 20.09 -4.43 -1.21
N TYR A 430 20.56 -4.32 -2.44
CA TYR A 430 20.60 -3.06 -3.18
C TYR A 430 19.20 -2.48 -3.41
N TYR A 431 18.25 -3.28 -3.89
CA TYR A 431 16.86 -2.83 -4.05
C TYR A 431 16.18 -2.52 -2.72
N LEU A 432 16.49 -3.26 -1.65
CA LEU A 432 16.02 -2.94 -0.30
C LEU A 432 16.51 -1.56 0.14
N LEU A 433 17.80 -1.28 -0.08
CA LEU A 433 18.40 0.01 0.27
C LEU A 433 17.76 1.16 -0.53
N GLN A 434 17.48 0.96 -1.82
CA GLN A 434 16.77 1.93 -2.65
C GLN A 434 15.32 2.15 -2.17
N ASN A 435 14.60 1.10 -1.78
CA ASN A 435 13.24 1.22 -1.23
C ASN A 435 13.24 2.01 0.08
N ILE A 436 14.12 1.68 1.03
CA ILE A 436 14.25 2.38 2.32
C ILE A 436 14.61 3.86 2.14
N THR A 437 15.43 4.17 1.14
CA THR A 437 15.81 5.55 0.83
C THR A 437 14.78 6.30 -0.01
N GLY A 438 13.72 5.63 -0.48
CA GLY A 438 12.63 6.25 -1.26
C GLY A 438 12.97 6.58 -2.71
N ILE A 439 13.98 5.92 -3.30
CA ILE A 439 14.45 6.18 -4.67
C ILE A 439 14.19 5.01 -5.64
N LEU A 440 13.49 3.96 -5.21
CA LEU A 440 13.14 2.79 -6.01
C LEU A 440 11.92 3.01 -6.90
#